data_7cd1682dba8eac04ac23a35f5cd9e09a
#
_entry.id   7cd1682dba8eac04ac23a35f5cd9e09a
#
_cell.length_a   1.000
_cell.length_b   1.000
_cell.length_c   1.000
_cell.angle_alpha   90.00
_cell.angle_beta   90.00
_cell.angle_gamma   90.00
#
_symmetry.space_group_name_H-M   'P 1'
#
loop_
_entity.id
_entity.type
_entity.pdbx_description
1 polymer ?
#
loop_
_entity_poly.entity_id
_entity_poly.type
_entity_poly.pdbx_seq_one_letter_code
_entity_poly.pdbx_strand_id
1 'polypeptide(L)'
;MKTIAIDAGHGHYTAGKRCSKALDPMQTREHDLNDRVADRVEAYLAAYDCKVLRTDDTTGAKDISLSARVKAANAAKADIFVSIHHNAGCGNTASGGTVVYHYG
;
A
#
# COMPACT_ATOMS: atom_id res chain seq x y z
N MET A 1 -14.84 6.23 -18.21
CA MET A 1 -14.27 5.26 -17.27
C MET A 1 -13.25 5.96 -16.38
N LYS A 2 -13.37 5.82 -15.08
CA LYS A 2 -12.38 6.36 -14.14
C LYS A 2 -11.18 5.44 -14.01
N THR A 3 -10.03 6.03 -13.75
CA THR A 3 -8.77 5.29 -13.51
C THR A 3 -8.36 5.47 -12.06
N ILE A 4 -8.13 4.37 -11.36
CA ILE A 4 -7.77 4.34 -9.96
C ILE A 4 -6.38 3.69 -9.85
N ALA A 5 -5.44 4.42 -9.27
CA ALA A 5 -4.12 3.90 -8.96
C ALA A 5 -4.11 3.41 -7.51
N ILE A 6 -3.76 2.15 -7.31
CA ILE A 6 -3.63 1.53 -6.01
C ILE A 6 -2.15 1.26 -5.74
N ASP A 7 -1.69 1.66 -4.58
CA ASP A 7 -0.29 1.61 -4.19
C ASP A 7 -0.14 0.88 -2.86
N ALA A 8 0.52 -0.28 -2.88
CA ALA A 8 0.93 -0.95 -1.66
C ALA A 8 2.28 -0.41 -1.22
N GLY A 9 2.34 0.25 -0.07
CA GLY A 9 3.53 0.92 0.42
C GLY A 9 4.71 -0.02 0.60
N HIS A 10 5.91 0.51 0.41
CA HIS A 10 7.19 -0.17 0.60
C HIS A 10 7.41 -1.38 -0.33
N GLY A 11 8.36 -2.22 0.01
CA GLY A 11 8.66 -3.51 -0.61
C GLY A 11 8.91 -4.53 0.49
N HIS A 12 8.96 -5.80 0.14
CA HIS A 12 9.17 -6.88 1.12
C HIS A 12 10.46 -6.65 1.93
N TYR A 13 11.52 -6.18 1.28
CA TYR A 13 12.84 -6.02 1.90
C TYR A 13 13.12 -4.62 2.43
N THR A 14 12.13 -3.73 2.48
CA THR A 14 12.32 -2.39 3.02
C THR A 14 12.77 -2.46 4.47
N ALA A 15 13.87 -1.78 4.78
CA ALA A 15 14.47 -1.82 6.11
C ALA A 15 13.48 -1.35 7.18
N GLY A 16 13.38 -2.10 8.28
CA GLY A 16 12.59 -1.74 9.44
C GLY A 16 11.07 -1.85 9.30
N LYS A 17 10.54 -2.03 8.11
CA LYS A 17 9.09 -2.06 7.86
C LYS A 17 8.54 -3.47 8.08
N ARG A 18 8.45 -3.88 9.34
CA ARG A 18 8.02 -5.21 9.76
C ARG A 18 7.54 -5.20 11.21
N CYS A 19 6.76 -6.22 11.56
CA CYS A 19 6.34 -6.43 12.94
C CYS A 19 7.54 -6.68 13.86
N SER A 20 7.41 -6.27 15.12
CA SER A 20 8.42 -6.61 16.11
C SER A 20 8.43 -8.11 16.38
N LYS A 21 9.62 -8.66 16.64
CA LYS A 21 9.76 -10.09 16.92
C LYS A 21 8.98 -10.52 18.17
N ALA A 22 8.79 -9.61 19.12
CA ALA A 22 8.05 -9.88 20.34
C ALA A 22 6.57 -10.11 20.09
N LEU A 23 5.98 -9.39 19.11
CA LEU A 23 4.56 -9.50 18.75
C LEU A 23 4.32 -10.56 17.69
N ASP A 24 5.25 -10.72 16.79
CA ASP A 24 5.17 -11.67 15.69
C ASP A 24 6.56 -12.25 15.42
N PRO A 25 6.81 -13.51 15.85
CA PRO A 25 8.11 -14.16 15.61
C PRO A 25 8.48 -14.25 14.12
N MET A 26 7.51 -14.27 13.22
CA MET A 26 7.72 -14.27 11.77
C MET A 26 8.11 -12.91 11.24
N GLN A 27 7.94 -11.86 12.03
CA GLN A 27 8.21 -10.48 11.65
C GLN A 27 7.58 -10.11 10.29
N THR A 28 6.26 -10.29 10.19
CA THR A 28 5.49 -9.98 8.98
C THR A 28 5.85 -8.61 8.45
N ARG A 29 6.14 -8.54 7.17
CA ARG A 29 6.54 -7.30 6.49
C ARG A 29 5.32 -6.43 6.22
N GLU A 30 5.50 -5.12 6.38
CA GLU A 30 4.41 -4.17 6.10
C GLU A 30 3.91 -4.30 4.67
N HIS A 31 4.81 -4.37 3.68
CA HIS A 31 4.41 -4.49 2.28
C HIS A 31 3.53 -5.71 2.02
N ASP A 32 3.81 -6.84 2.67
CA ASP A 32 3.02 -8.06 2.46
C ASP A 32 1.57 -7.87 2.91
N LEU A 33 1.36 -7.12 4.00
CA LEU A 33 0.02 -6.75 4.47
C LEU A 33 -0.64 -5.73 3.54
N ASN A 34 0.12 -4.73 3.12
CA ASN A 34 -0.36 -3.70 2.19
C ASN A 34 -0.79 -4.33 0.86
N ASP A 35 0.01 -5.28 0.37
CA ASP A 35 -0.25 -6.01 -0.88
C ASP A 35 -1.54 -6.84 -0.79
N ARG A 36 -1.78 -7.53 0.33
CA ARG A 36 -3.03 -8.27 0.54
C ARG A 36 -4.25 -7.37 0.47
N VAL A 37 -4.18 -6.20 1.10
CA VAL A 37 -5.28 -5.24 1.07
C VAL A 37 -5.46 -4.72 -0.35
N ALA A 38 -4.37 -4.35 -1.02
CA ALA A 38 -4.41 -3.86 -2.39
C ALA A 38 -5.02 -4.88 -3.35
N ASP A 39 -4.64 -6.15 -3.24
CA ASP A 39 -5.19 -7.23 -4.07
C ASP A 39 -6.71 -7.36 -3.87
N ARG A 40 -7.18 -7.23 -2.64
CA ARG A 40 -8.61 -7.28 -2.34
C ARG A 40 -9.35 -6.07 -2.89
N VAL A 41 -8.76 -4.89 -2.78
CA VAL A 41 -9.34 -3.67 -3.36
C VAL A 41 -9.48 -3.82 -4.87
N GLU A 42 -8.45 -4.32 -5.55
CA GLU A 42 -8.52 -4.59 -6.98
C GLU A 42 -9.66 -5.57 -7.32
N ALA A 43 -9.78 -6.64 -6.55
CA ALA A 43 -10.83 -7.64 -6.77
C ALA A 43 -12.24 -7.04 -6.62
N TYR A 44 -12.45 -6.19 -5.61
CA TYR A 44 -13.73 -5.50 -5.44
C TYR A 44 -14.01 -4.52 -6.57
N LEU A 45 -12.99 -3.77 -7.00
CA LEU A 45 -13.14 -2.78 -8.07
C LEU A 45 -13.39 -3.41 -9.44
N ALA A 46 -13.05 -4.68 -9.63
CA ALA A 46 -13.32 -5.40 -10.89
C ALA A 46 -14.80 -5.45 -11.24
N ALA A 47 -15.70 -5.31 -10.25
CA ALA A 47 -17.15 -5.27 -10.46
C ALA A 47 -17.66 -3.90 -10.96
N TYR A 48 -16.81 -2.89 -10.98
CA TYR A 48 -17.17 -1.52 -11.34
C TYR A 48 -16.55 -1.13 -12.68
N ASP A 49 -17.14 -0.14 -13.34
CA ASP A 49 -16.63 0.41 -14.59
C ASP A 49 -15.47 1.38 -14.32
N CYS A 50 -14.33 0.82 -13.97
CA CYS A 50 -13.11 1.59 -13.74
C CYS A 50 -11.88 0.78 -14.16
N LYS A 51 -10.83 1.53 -14.51
CA LYS A 51 -9.51 0.95 -14.76
C LYS A 51 -8.69 1.04 -13.49
N VAL A 52 -8.05 -0.05 -13.11
CA VAL A 52 -7.19 -0.11 -11.91
C VAL A 52 -5.77 -0.43 -12.33
N LEU A 53 -4.80 0.29 -11.76
CA LEU A 53 -3.38 0.00 -11.92
C LEU A 53 -2.68 -0.01 -10.57
N ARG A 54 -1.62 -0.80 -10.48
CA ARG A 54 -0.74 -0.85 -9.32
C ARG A 54 0.50 0.00 -9.59
N THR A 55 0.93 0.78 -8.59
CA THR A 55 2.11 1.62 -8.70
C THR A 55 3.30 1.09 -7.91
N ASP A 56 3.10 0.04 -7.13
CA ASP A 56 4.15 -0.70 -6.44
C ASP A 56 4.63 -1.89 -7.28
N ASP A 57 5.69 -2.54 -6.83
CA ASP A 57 6.10 -3.85 -7.37
C ASP A 57 5.29 -4.94 -6.69
N THR A 58 4.33 -5.52 -7.40
CA THR A 58 3.42 -6.55 -6.84
C THR A 58 4.14 -7.83 -6.44
N THR A 59 5.37 -8.04 -6.90
CA THR A 59 6.20 -9.15 -6.43
C THR A 59 6.83 -8.86 -5.07
N GLY A 60 6.84 -7.61 -4.65
CA GLY A 60 7.46 -7.17 -3.41
C GLY A 60 8.97 -7.06 -3.44
N ALA A 61 9.61 -7.42 -4.57
CA ALA A 61 11.06 -7.47 -4.67
C ALA A 61 11.72 -6.11 -4.55
N LYS A 62 11.05 -5.07 -5.01
CA LYS A 62 11.58 -3.69 -5.03
C LYS A 62 10.69 -2.74 -4.25
N ASP A 63 11.31 -1.87 -3.48
CA ASP A 63 10.65 -0.70 -2.93
C ASP A 63 10.72 0.43 -3.97
N ILE A 64 9.68 0.53 -4.78
CA ILE A 64 9.57 1.56 -5.81
C ILE A 64 9.59 2.92 -5.12
N SER A 65 10.37 3.86 -5.62
CA SER A 65 10.45 5.20 -5.02
C SER A 65 9.10 5.90 -5.06
N LEU A 66 8.85 6.77 -4.07
CA LEU A 66 7.60 7.53 -4.01
C LEU A 66 7.38 8.34 -5.29
N SER A 67 8.42 9.00 -5.79
CA SER A 67 8.33 9.79 -7.03
C SER A 67 7.98 8.92 -8.23
N ALA A 68 8.52 7.70 -8.33
CA ALA A 68 8.20 6.78 -9.42
C ALA A 68 6.74 6.30 -9.36
N ARG A 69 6.21 6.06 -8.14
CA ARG A 69 4.81 5.69 -7.95
C ARG A 69 3.86 6.80 -8.40
N VAL A 70 4.14 8.02 -7.96
CA VAL A 70 3.37 9.20 -8.35
C VAL A 70 3.46 9.45 -9.86
N LYS A 71 4.65 9.31 -10.43
CA LYS A 71 4.86 9.48 -11.87
C LYS A 71 4.05 8.47 -12.68
N ALA A 72 4.00 7.21 -12.23
CA ALA A 72 3.21 6.17 -12.89
C ALA A 72 1.71 6.49 -12.86
N ALA A 73 1.19 6.93 -11.70
CA ALA A 73 -0.21 7.34 -11.57
C ALA A 73 -0.53 8.53 -12.48
N ASN A 74 0.34 9.52 -12.53
CA ASN A 74 0.15 10.71 -13.37
C ASN A 74 0.22 10.35 -14.86
N ALA A 75 1.15 9.49 -15.27
CA ALA A 75 1.27 9.04 -16.66
C ALA A 75 0.02 8.29 -17.12
N ALA A 76 -0.62 7.55 -16.22
CA ALA A 76 -1.88 6.86 -16.49
C ALA A 76 -3.10 7.78 -16.38
N LYS A 77 -2.91 9.04 -16.02
CA LYS A 77 -3.98 10.01 -15.78
C LYS A 77 -4.99 9.50 -14.75
N ALA A 78 -4.50 8.94 -13.65
CA ALA A 78 -5.35 8.43 -12.60
C ALA A 78 -6.23 9.53 -12.00
N ASP A 79 -7.50 9.23 -11.83
CA ASP A 79 -8.45 10.13 -11.19
C ASP A 79 -8.29 10.11 -9.67
N ILE A 80 -7.90 8.95 -9.14
CA ILE A 80 -7.67 8.74 -7.71
C ILE A 80 -6.38 7.94 -7.53
N PHE A 81 -5.56 8.33 -6.57
CA PHE A 81 -4.40 7.59 -6.11
C PHE A 81 -4.61 7.21 -4.66
N VAL A 82 -4.61 5.91 -4.35
CA VAL A 82 -4.78 5.40 -2.99
C VAL A 82 -3.54 4.62 -2.59
N SER A 83 -2.83 5.10 -1.59
CA SER A 83 -1.66 4.41 -1.02
C SER A 83 -2.04 3.74 0.29
N ILE A 84 -1.72 2.47 0.41
CA ILE A 84 -2.08 1.61 1.53
C ILE A 84 -0.85 1.32 2.36
N HIS A 85 -0.92 1.63 3.64
CA HIS A 85 0.14 1.42 4.61
C HIS A 85 -0.41 0.82 5.90
N HIS A 86 0.46 0.23 6.69
CA HIS A 86 0.19 -0.18 8.07
C HIS A 86 1.14 0.61 8.98
N ASN A 87 0.58 1.37 9.89
CA ASN A 87 1.37 2.18 10.81
C ASN A 87 2.05 1.30 11.87
N ALA A 88 3.25 1.72 12.27
CA ALA A 88 3.90 1.16 13.44
C ALA A 88 3.20 1.66 14.69
N GLY A 89 2.95 0.78 15.64
CA GLY A 89 2.50 1.15 16.97
C GLY A 89 3.63 1.86 17.72
N CYS A 90 3.26 2.73 18.65
CA CYS A 90 4.21 3.47 19.47
C CYS A 90 4.72 2.63 20.65
N GLY A 91 4.85 1.31 20.51
CA GLY A 91 5.24 0.42 21.59
C GLY A 91 4.19 0.27 22.67
N ASN A 92 2.98 0.70 22.40
CA ASN A 92 1.86 0.71 23.35
C ASN A 92 0.65 0.05 22.69
N THR A 93 0.18 -1.03 23.29
CA THR A 93 -0.99 -1.77 22.79
C THR A 93 -2.30 -0.99 22.89
N ALA A 94 -2.33 0.10 23.67
CA ALA A 94 -3.48 0.99 23.74
C ALA A 94 -3.54 1.97 22.54
N SER A 95 -2.44 2.13 21.80
CA SER A 95 -2.38 2.96 20.60
C SER A 95 -2.84 2.15 19.40
N GLY A 96 -3.78 2.68 18.65
CA GLY A 96 -4.26 2.03 17.44
C GLY A 96 -5.22 2.93 16.71
N GLY A 97 -5.72 2.44 15.61
CA GLY A 97 -6.70 3.14 14.80
C GLY A 97 -6.24 3.35 13.38
N THR A 98 -7.12 3.95 12.61
CA THR A 98 -6.90 4.22 11.20
C THR A 98 -6.73 5.71 10.97
N VAL A 99 -5.73 6.08 10.18
CA VAL A 99 -5.47 7.45 9.78
C VAL A 99 -5.57 7.53 8.26
N VAL A 100 -6.29 8.53 7.77
CA VAL A 100 -6.37 8.81 6.34
C VAL A 100 -5.84 10.22 6.09
N TYR A 101 -4.86 10.31 5.20
CA TYR A 101 -4.37 11.59 4.71
C TYR A 101 -4.92 11.83 3.31
N HIS A 102 -5.35 13.05 3.02
CA HIS A 102 -5.87 13.38 1.70
C HIS A 102 -5.44 14.77 1.26
N TYR A 103 -5.34 14.94 -0.05
CA TYR A 103 -5.21 16.24 -0.70
C TYR A 103 -6.51 16.54 -1.44
N GLY A 104 -7.10 17.66 -1.13
CA GLY A 104 -8.41 17.98 -1.66
C GLY A 104 -8.46 19.01 -2.74
#